data_edcfb7712b44fa62379ebd12c0437514
#
_entry.id   edcfb7712b44fa62379ebd12c0437514
#
_cell.length_a   1.000
_cell.length_b   1.000
_cell.length_c   1.000
_cell.angle_alpha   90.00
_cell.angle_beta   90.00
_cell.angle_gamma   90.00
#
_symmetry.space_group_name_H-M   'P 1'
#
loop_
_entity.id
_entity.type
_entity.pdbx_description
1 polymer ?
#
loop_
_entity_poly.entity_id
_entity_poly.type
_entity_poly.pdbx_seq_one_letter_code
_entity_poly.pdbx_strand_id
1 'polypeptide(L)'
;MATSSNNPPTKIQLIKDPLLKDQLFKDQLQMQNICENKLAITLSHWKTFTQHFSAHELEAQQHWVQAGDICTELCFILEGLIRIYYIDQAGNEVNQHFYQANEMIAPVDALVSKEPCQYFIQALEPTRLMVASYTALSKSGEESPELLRLEIKMLQTIFIKSARREAHLLLGNAEQRYRWFCKEYPELLERLPQYHIASFLGITAVSLSRLRKK
;
A
#
# COMPACT_ATOMS: atom_id res chain seq x y z
N MET A 1 -17.09 4.03 -32.25
CA MET A 1 -16.96 3.62 -30.85
C MET A 1 -15.74 4.36 -30.30
N ALA A 2 -15.97 5.39 -29.51
CA ALA A 2 -14.92 6.24 -28.99
C ALA A 2 -14.32 5.57 -27.74
N THR A 3 -13.06 5.16 -27.82
CA THR A 3 -12.27 4.73 -26.66
C THR A 3 -11.92 5.96 -25.84
N SER A 4 -12.61 6.14 -24.72
CA SER A 4 -12.26 7.12 -23.71
C SER A 4 -10.89 6.75 -23.14
N SER A 5 -9.86 7.49 -23.52
CA SER A 5 -8.53 7.39 -22.91
C SER A 5 -8.59 8.02 -21.52
N ASN A 6 -8.76 7.21 -20.49
CA ASN A 6 -8.56 7.60 -19.09
C ASN A 6 -7.06 7.72 -18.79
N ASN A 7 -6.39 8.67 -19.43
CA ASN A 7 -5.06 9.07 -18.98
C ASN A 7 -5.22 9.99 -17.76
N PRO A 8 -4.48 9.75 -16.66
CA PRO A 8 -4.46 10.67 -15.54
C PRO A 8 -4.03 12.06 -16.03
N PRO A 9 -4.55 13.14 -15.43
CA PRO A 9 -4.22 14.50 -15.84
C PRO A 9 -2.71 14.72 -15.75
N THR A 10 -2.12 15.24 -16.82
CA THR A 10 -0.69 15.55 -16.85
C THR A 10 -0.34 16.62 -15.80
N LYS A 11 0.87 16.55 -15.24
CA LYS A 11 1.41 17.52 -14.25
C LYS A 11 1.13 18.99 -14.64
N ILE A 12 1.03 19.28 -15.92
CA ILE A 12 0.72 20.63 -16.48
C ILE A 12 -0.76 21.02 -16.33
N GLN A 13 -1.69 20.05 -16.37
CA GLN A 13 -3.12 20.30 -16.14
C GLN A 13 -3.42 20.58 -14.66
N LEU A 14 -2.75 19.89 -13.75
CA LEU A 14 -2.83 20.11 -12.28
C LEU A 14 -2.41 21.52 -11.85
N ILE A 15 -1.52 22.18 -12.62
CA ILE A 15 -1.00 23.51 -12.29
C ILE A 15 -1.98 24.64 -12.61
N LYS A 16 -3.00 24.41 -13.46
CA LYS A 16 -3.92 25.46 -13.94
C LYS A 16 -5.28 25.48 -13.25
N ASP A 17 -5.74 24.37 -12.69
CA ASP A 17 -7.03 24.27 -12.02
C ASP A 17 -6.89 24.58 -10.50
N PRO A 18 -7.55 25.62 -9.97
CA PRO A 18 -7.50 25.96 -8.55
C PRO A 18 -7.99 24.83 -7.64
N LEU A 19 -9.03 24.09 -8.03
CA LEU A 19 -9.60 22.97 -7.24
C LEU A 19 -8.61 21.83 -7.13
N LEU A 20 -7.90 21.49 -8.21
CA LEU A 20 -6.86 20.46 -8.21
C LEU A 20 -5.65 20.87 -7.39
N LYS A 21 -5.31 22.18 -7.35
CA LYS A 21 -4.24 22.68 -6.47
C LYS A 21 -4.60 22.57 -5.00
N ASP A 22 -5.82 22.94 -4.63
CA ASP A 22 -6.29 22.84 -3.25
C ASP A 22 -6.33 21.36 -2.80
N GLN A 23 -6.75 20.46 -3.68
CA GLN A 23 -6.74 19.02 -3.38
C GLN A 23 -5.32 18.50 -3.22
N LEU A 24 -4.41 18.82 -4.11
CA LEU A 24 -2.99 18.42 -4.01
C LEU A 24 -2.34 18.93 -2.72
N PHE A 25 -2.66 20.16 -2.32
CA PHE A 25 -2.17 20.73 -1.04
C PHE A 25 -2.68 19.93 0.16
N LYS A 26 -3.97 19.55 0.19
CA LYS A 26 -4.55 18.70 1.24
C LYS A 26 -3.88 17.33 1.28
N ASP A 27 -3.63 16.73 0.13
CA ASP A 27 -2.98 15.43 -0.01
C ASP A 27 -1.55 15.47 0.53
N GLN A 28 -0.80 16.51 0.21
CA GLN A 28 0.55 16.76 0.73
C GLN A 28 0.55 16.98 2.25
N LEU A 29 -0.42 17.71 2.78
CA LEU A 29 -0.57 17.91 4.23
C LEU A 29 -0.90 16.59 4.95
N GLN A 30 -1.74 15.74 4.36
CA GLN A 30 -2.03 14.41 4.91
C GLN A 30 -0.77 13.54 4.93
N MET A 31 0.04 13.53 3.85
CA MET A 31 1.34 12.84 3.83
C MET A 31 2.27 13.34 4.93
N GLN A 32 2.34 14.66 5.15
CA GLN A 32 3.14 15.25 6.23
C GLN A 32 2.69 14.73 7.58
N ASN A 33 1.40 14.73 7.86
CA ASN A 33 0.83 14.19 9.10
C ASN A 33 1.17 12.70 9.30
N ILE A 34 1.20 11.90 8.22
CA ILE A 34 1.63 10.50 8.28
C ILE A 34 3.09 10.39 8.70
N CYS A 35 3.98 11.15 8.06
CA CYS A 35 5.41 11.16 8.38
C CYS A 35 5.67 11.60 9.82
N GLU A 36 5.05 12.69 10.27
CA GLU A 36 5.27 13.25 11.59
C GLU A 36 4.66 12.39 12.71
N ASN A 37 3.41 11.97 12.55
CA ASN A 37 2.66 11.32 13.64
C ASN A 37 2.81 9.79 13.67
N LYS A 38 2.90 9.12 12.52
CA LYS A 38 3.04 7.65 12.47
C LYS A 38 4.49 7.19 12.41
N LEU A 39 5.33 7.90 11.66
CA LEU A 39 6.73 7.54 11.47
C LEU A 39 7.67 8.30 12.40
N ALA A 40 7.19 9.33 13.09
CA ALA A 40 7.95 10.24 13.95
C ALA A 40 9.15 10.86 13.21
N ILE A 41 8.92 11.29 11.97
CA ILE A 41 9.90 11.95 11.10
C ILE A 41 9.38 13.32 10.70
N THR A 42 10.12 14.35 11.07
CA THR A 42 9.90 15.74 10.60
C THR A 42 10.90 16.03 9.48
N LEU A 43 10.40 16.52 8.34
CA LEU A 43 11.23 16.90 7.20
C LEU A 43 11.35 18.42 7.15
N SER A 44 12.57 18.93 7.24
CA SER A 44 12.84 20.38 7.17
C SER A 44 12.49 20.98 5.80
N HIS A 45 12.61 20.19 4.74
CA HIS A 45 12.38 20.58 3.35
C HIS A 45 11.20 19.84 2.73
N TRP A 46 10.03 19.90 3.39
CA TRP A 46 8.83 19.19 2.98
C TRP A 46 8.43 19.43 1.52
N LYS A 47 8.53 20.68 1.03
CA LYS A 47 8.21 21.00 -0.37
C LYS A 47 9.11 20.27 -1.37
N THR A 48 10.40 20.13 -1.06
CA THR A 48 11.35 19.40 -1.91
C THR A 48 11.01 17.92 -1.96
N PHE A 49 10.58 17.34 -0.84
CA PHE A 49 10.11 15.97 -0.79
C PHE A 49 8.83 15.75 -1.61
N THR A 50 7.81 16.57 -1.37
CA THR A 50 6.48 16.38 -1.99
C THR A 50 6.46 16.66 -3.50
N GLN A 51 7.40 17.41 -4.04
CA GLN A 51 7.50 17.65 -5.48
C GLN A 51 7.72 16.36 -6.31
N HIS A 52 8.22 15.29 -5.68
CA HIS A 52 8.41 13.99 -6.32
C HIS A 52 7.13 13.18 -6.44
N PHE A 53 6.07 13.60 -5.75
CA PHE A 53 4.81 12.87 -5.71
C PHE A 53 3.78 13.46 -6.68
N SER A 54 2.97 12.57 -7.23
CA SER A 54 1.79 12.90 -8.04
C SER A 54 0.57 12.15 -7.52
N ALA A 55 -0.61 12.80 -7.59
CA ALA A 55 -1.87 12.16 -7.24
C ALA A 55 -2.24 11.10 -8.28
N HIS A 56 -2.74 9.97 -7.81
CA HIS A 56 -3.20 8.86 -8.62
C HIS A 56 -4.48 8.27 -8.01
N GLU A 57 -5.43 7.88 -8.83
CA GLU A 57 -6.69 7.29 -8.41
C GLU A 57 -6.84 5.90 -9.01
N LEU A 58 -7.33 4.97 -8.22
CA LEU A 58 -7.66 3.62 -8.63
C LEU A 58 -9.15 3.36 -8.37
N GLU A 59 -9.83 2.82 -9.36
CA GLU A 59 -11.16 2.28 -9.19
C GLU A 59 -11.12 1.00 -8.34
N ALA A 60 -12.26 0.64 -7.74
CA ALA A 60 -12.36 -0.65 -7.05
C ALA A 60 -12.01 -1.81 -8.00
N GLN A 61 -11.23 -2.76 -7.53
CA GLN A 61 -10.69 -3.91 -8.27
C GLN A 61 -9.61 -3.57 -9.31
N GLN A 62 -9.23 -2.33 -9.48
CA GLN A 62 -8.12 -1.95 -10.36
C GLN A 62 -6.78 -2.35 -9.76
N HIS A 63 -5.88 -2.86 -10.60
CA HIS A 63 -4.51 -3.16 -10.23
C HIS A 63 -3.63 -1.92 -10.38
N TRP A 64 -2.81 -1.65 -9.38
CA TRP A 64 -1.68 -0.71 -9.47
C TRP A 64 -0.43 -1.40 -10.02
N VAL A 65 -0.21 -2.66 -9.59
CA VAL A 65 0.91 -3.51 -10.05
C VAL A 65 0.36 -4.90 -10.36
N GLN A 66 0.85 -5.50 -11.45
CA GLN A 66 0.57 -6.88 -11.81
C GLN A 66 1.84 -7.72 -11.76
N ALA A 67 1.69 -9.01 -11.54
CA ALA A 67 2.82 -9.94 -11.63
C ALA A 67 3.43 -9.90 -13.05
N GLY A 68 4.75 -9.74 -13.12
CA GLY A 68 5.50 -9.52 -14.36
C GLY A 68 5.87 -8.06 -14.63
N ASP A 69 5.26 -7.09 -13.93
CA ASP A 69 5.59 -5.67 -14.10
C ASP A 69 6.99 -5.36 -13.53
N ILE A 70 7.68 -4.44 -14.19
CA ILE A 70 8.89 -3.81 -13.65
C ILE A 70 8.47 -2.62 -12.79
N CYS A 71 8.57 -2.78 -11.46
CA CYS A 71 8.18 -1.75 -10.52
C CYS A 71 9.25 -0.66 -10.41
N THR A 72 8.81 0.59 -10.44
CA THR A 72 9.69 1.78 -10.30
C THR A 72 9.18 2.77 -9.27
N GLU A 73 8.02 2.51 -8.67
CA GLU A 73 7.27 3.47 -7.87
C GLU A 73 6.91 2.91 -6.50
N LEU A 74 6.71 3.84 -5.57
CA LEU A 74 6.09 3.62 -4.27
C LEU A 74 4.94 4.61 -4.08
N CYS A 75 4.05 4.35 -3.12
CA CYS A 75 2.95 5.27 -2.86
C CYS A 75 2.58 5.41 -1.38
N PHE A 76 2.00 6.56 -1.04
CA PHE A 76 1.19 6.76 0.16
C PHE A 76 -0.29 6.59 -0.20
N ILE A 77 -1.02 5.85 0.65
CA ILE A 77 -2.47 5.71 0.53
C ILE A 77 -3.11 6.84 1.32
N LEU A 78 -3.81 7.73 0.63
CA LEU A 78 -4.56 8.81 1.24
C LEU A 78 -5.95 8.35 1.69
N GLU A 79 -6.59 7.54 0.86
CA GLU A 79 -7.92 6.99 1.06
C GLU A 79 -8.01 5.63 0.37
N GLY A 80 -8.82 4.73 0.92
CA GLY A 80 -9.08 3.44 0.30
C GLY A 80 -8.45 2.25 1.03
N LEU A 81 -8.48 1.11 0.35
CA LEU A 81 -7.99 -0.18 0.83
C LEU A 81 -7.34 -0.94 -0.32
N ILE A 82 -6.10 -1.34 -0.11
CA ILE A 82 -5.30 -2.10 -1.08
C ILE A 82 -4.95 -3.45 -0.49
N ARG A 83 -4.92 -4.48 -1.35
CA ARG A 83 -4.36 -5.78 -1.02
C ARG A 83 -3.12 -6.08 -1.85
N ILE A 84 -2.21 -6.86 -1.27
CA ILE A 84 -1.14 -7.56 -1.99
C ILE A 84 -1.47 -9.04 -1.96
N TYR A 85 -1.40 -9.70 -3.12
CA TYR A 85 -1.68 -11.13 -3.22
C TYR A 85 -0.84 -11.80 -4.29
N TYR A 86 -0.62 -13.10 -4.11
CA TYR A 86 -0.02 -14.00 -5.09
C TYR A 86 -1.10 -14.88 -5.71
N ILE A 87 -0.77 -15.46 -6.86
CA ILE A 87 -1.55 -16.57 -7.44
C ILE A 87 -0.71 -17.83 -7.30
N ASP A 88 -1.25 -18.85 -6.64
CA ASP A 88 -0.59 -20.15 -6.45
C ASP A 88 -0.64 -21.01 -7.73
N GLN A 89 0.02 -22.16 -7.72
CA GLN A 89 0.04 -23.09 -8.87
C GLN A 89 -1.34 -23.65 -9.24
N ALA A 90 -2.30 -23.62 -8.33
CA ALA A 90 -3.68 -24.04 -8.58
C ALA A 90 -4.59 -22.91 -9.08
N GLY A 91 -4.04 -21.68 -9.23
CA GLY A 91 -4.78 -20.50 -9.66
C GLY A 91 -5.53 -19.77 -8.53
N ASN A 92 -5.29 -20.12 -7.25
CA ASN A 92 -5.95 -19.46 -6.14
C ASN A 92 -5.20 -18.19 -5.73
N GLU A 93 -5.97 -17.15 -5.35
CA GLU A 93 -5.41 -15.92 -4.79
C GLU A 93 -5.03 -16.10 -3.32
N VAL A 94 -3.77 -15.85 -3.00
CA VAL A 94 -3.22 -15.92 -1.63
C VAL A 94 -2.86 -14.52 -1.15
N ASN A 95 -3.69 -13.95 -0.28
CA ASN A 95 -3.46 -12.61 0.26
C ASN A 95 -2.24 -12.57 1.18
N GLN A 96 -1.33 -11.64 0.89
CA GLN A 96 -0.14 -11.39 1.70
C GLN A 96 -0.37 -10.27 2.72
N HIS A 97 -0.86 -9.11 2.26
CA HIS A 97 -1.07 -7.94 3.09
C HIS A 97 -2.29 -7.14 2.66
N PHE A 98 -2.84 -6.39 3.63
CA PHE A 98 -3.79 -5.31 3.40
C PHE A 98 -3.16 -4.00 3.88
N TYR A 99 -3.40 -2.92 3.13
CA TYR A 99 -2.95 -1.58 3.42
C TYR A 99 -4.12 -0.61 3.32
N GLN A 100 -4.22 0.27 4.30
CA GLN A 100 -5.31 1.23 4.46
C GLN A 100 -4.82 2.66 4.28
N ALA A 101 -5.76 3.60 4.32
CA ALA A 101 -5.44 5.03 4.40
C ALA A 101 -4.39 5.32 5.48
N ASN A 102 -3.50 6.24 5.17
CA ASN A 102 -2.35 6.64 5.98
C ASN A 102 -1.26 5.55 6.14
N GLU A 103 -1.22 4.58 5.25
CA GLU A 103 -0.12 3.63 5.12
C GLU A 103 0.64 3.87 3.80
N MET A 104 1.81 3.27 3.71
CA MET A 104 2.63 3.33 2.51
C MET A 104 2.89 1.94 1.98
N ILE A 105 2.93 1.85 0.65
CA ILE A 105 3.28 0.63 -0.07
C ILE A 105 4.50 0.91 -0.94
N ALA A 106 5.47 0.01 -0.86
CA ALA A 106 6.57 -0.09 -1.79
C ALA A 106 6.77 -1.57 -2.12
N PRO A 107 6.78 -1.97 -3.38
CA PRO A 107 7.18 -3.30 -3.81
C PRO A 107 8.71 -3.45 -3.71
N VAL A 108 9.22 -3.47 -2.46
CA VAL A 108 10.63 -3.29 -2.13
C VAL A 108 11.52 -4.34 -2.78
N ASP A 109 11.09 -5.60 -2.79
CA ASP A 109 11.81 -6.69 -3.43
C ASP A 109 12.04 -6.40 -4.93
N ALA A 110 11.00 -6.06 -5.68
CA ALA A 110 11.09 -5.73 -7.09
C ALA A 110 11.87 -4.41 -7.35
N LEU A 111 11.68 -3.40 -6.49
CA LEU A 111 12.39 -2.10 -6.61
C LEU A 111 13.90 -2.25 -6.41
N VAL A 112 14.32 -3.10 -5.47
CA VAL A 112 15.73 -3.28 -5.12
C VAL A 112 16.42 -4.31 -6.02
N SER A 113 15.79 -5.46 -6.28
CA SER A 113 16.33 -6.49 -7.16
C SER A 113 16.30 -6.09 -8.63
N LYS A 114 15.39 -5.18 -9.01
CA LYS A 114 15.07 -4.80 -10.40
C LYS A 114 14.53 -5.98 -11.22
N GLU A 115 14.04 -7.00 -10.56
CA GLU A 115 13.36 -8.15 -11.16
C GLU A 115 11.86 -7.86 -11.31
N PRO A 116 11.15 -8.56 -12.23
CA PRO A 116 9.72 -8.44 -12.36
C PRO A 116 9.00 -8.78 -11.06
N CYS A 117 7.98 -7.99 -10.70
CA CYS A 117 7.14 -8.23 -9.53
C CYS A 117 6.46 -9.60 -9.61
N GLN A 118 6.41 -10.33 -8.50
CA GLN A 118 5.83 -11.68 -8.47
C GLN A 118 4.41 -11.71 -7.89
N TYR A 119 3.85 -10.56 -7.53
CA TYR A 119 2.54 -10.42 -6.90
C TYR A 119 1.74 -9.31 -7.54
N PHE A 120 0.50 -9.24 -7.14
CA PHE A 120 -0.45 -8.22 -7.55
C PHE A 120 -0.69 -7.23 -6.42
N ILE A 121 -0.80 -5.94 -6.75
CA ILE A 121 -1.24 -4.88 -5.85
C ILE A 121 -2.55 -4.33 -6.42
N GLN A 122 -3.65 -4.52 -5.69
CA GLN A 122 -5.00 -4.24 -6.16
C GLN A 122 -5.79 -3.40 -5.16
N ALA A 123 -6.47 -2.38 -5.64
CA ALA A 123 -7.45 -1.62 -4.88
C ALA A 123 -8.71 -2.47 -4.64
N LEU A 124 -9.17 -2.60 -3.40
CA LEU A 124 -10.41 -3.28 -3.06
C LEU A 124 -11.62 -2.35 -3.06
N GLU A 125 -11.38 -1.06 -2.94
CA GLU A 125 -12.37 0.02 -3.02
C GLU A 125 -11.75 1.21 -3.75
N PRO A 126 -12.52 2.25 -4.15
CA PRO A 126 -11.95 3.45 -4.74
C PRO A 126 -10.84 4.00 -3.86
N THR A 127 -9.66 4.20 -4.44
CA THR A 127 -8.43 4.46 -3.68
C THR A 127 -7.70 5.65 -4.26
N ARG A 128 -7.28 6.59 -3.39
CA ARG A 128 -6.45 7.73 -3.74
C ARG A 128 -5.05 7.56 -3.19
N LEU A 129 -4.06 7.81 -4.06
CA LEU A 129 -2.64 7.61 -3.79
C LEU A 129 -1.85 8.87 -4.08
N MET A 130 -0.74 9.04 -3.37
CA MET A 130 0.38 9.89 -3.79
C MET A 130 1.52 8.98 -4.19
N VAL A 131 1.89 9.00 -5.46
CA VAL A 131 2.86 8.09 -6.07
C VAL A 131 4.15 8.84 -6.39
N ALA A 132 5.29 8.22 -6.14
CA ALA A 132 6.59 8.76 -6.48
C ALA A 132 7.54 7.69 -7.03
N SER A 133 8.48 8.11 -7.88
CA SER A 133 9.58 7.27 -8.32
C SER A 133 10.51 6.94 -7.15
N TYR A 134 10.74 5.65 -6.91
CA TYR A 134 11.69 5.17 -5.89
C TYR A 134 13.11 5.70 -6.16
N THR A 135 13.55 5.63 -7.40
CA THR A 135 14.90 6.11 -7.77
C THR A 135 15.08 7.61 -7.53
N ALA A 136 14.04 8.42 -7.79
CA ALA A 136 14.11 9.86 -7.54
C ALA A 136 14.17 10.17 -6.03
N LEU A 137 13.41 9.43 -5.22
CA LEU A 137 13.43 9.59 -3.75
C LEU A 137 14.73 9.09 -3.13
N SER A 138 15.23 7.94 -3.58
CA SER A 138 16.50 7.38 -3.08
C SER A 138 17.70 8.31 -3.36
N LYS A 139 17.78 8.89 -4.56
CA LYS A 139 18.80 9.90 -4.86
C LYS A 139 18.68 11.14 -3.97
N SER A 140 17.47 11.62 -3.72
CA SER A 140 17.25 12.72 -2.78
C SER A 140 17.62 12.34 -1.33
N GLY A 141 17.48 11.08 -0.96
CA GLY A 141 17.89 10.51 0.32
C GLY A 141 19.40 10.52 0.53
N GLU A 142 20.18 10.28 -0.52
CA GLU A 142 21.65 10.34 -0.46
C GLU A 142 22.16 11.73 -0.04
N GLU A 143 21.42 12.79 -0.37
CA GLU A 143 21.75 14.18 -0.05
C GLU A 143 21.08 14.68 1.26
N SER A 144 20.12 13.94 1.83
CA SER A 144 19.36 14.35 3.00
C SER A 144 19.28 13.25 4.06
N PRO A 145 19.94 13.40 5.21
CA PRO A 145 19.84 12.48 6.34
C PRO A 145 18.42 12.25 6.85
N GLU A 146 17.53 13.22 6.67
CA GLU A 146 16.11 13.12 7.08
C GLU A 146 15.34 12.18 6.15
N LEU A 147 15.56 12.28 4.84
CA LEU A 147 14.95 11.40 3.85
C LEU A 147 15.48 9.96 3.98
N LEU A 148 16.76 9.79 4.25
CA LEU A 148 17.34 8.47 4.53
C LEU A 148 16.70 7.85 5.79
N ARG A 149 16.50 8.63 6.86
CA ARG A 149 15.81 8.14 8.06
C ARG A 149 14.36 7.75 7.77
N LEU A 150 13.67 8.52 6.92
CA LEU A 150 12.31 8.19 6.49
C LEU A 150 12.30 6.85 5.74
N GLU A 151 13.18 6.65 4.77
CA GLU A 151 13.30 5.39 4.02
C GLU A 151 13.57 4.21 4.96
N ILE A 152 14.54 4.32 5.87
CA ILE A 152 14.83 3.30 6.88
C ILE A 152 13.59 2.97 7.71
N LYS A 153 12.88 3.99 8.18
CA LYS A 153 11.68 3.80 9.02
C LYS A 153 10.56 3.10 8.27
N MET A 154 10.41 3.41 6.98
CA MET A 154 9.47 2.76 6.09
C MET A 154 9.79 1.28 5.91
N LEU A 155 11.05 0.96 5.59
CA LEU A 155 11.51 -0.42 5.43
C LEU A 155 11.35 -1.22 6.73
N GLN A 156 11.68 -0.64 7.88
CA GLN A 156 11.45 -1.24 9.19
C GLN A 156 9.96 -1.57 9.41
N THR A 157 9.07 -0.66 9.06
CA THR A 157 7.63 -0.84 9.22
C THR A 157 7.11 -2.00 8.36
N ILE A 158 7.52 -2.05 7.09
CA ILE A 158 7.16 -3.13 6.16
C ILE A 158 7.72 -4.48 6.66
N PHE A 159 9.00 -4.50 7.08
CA PHE A 159 9.64 -5.70 7.59
C PHE A 159 8.96 -6.25 8.85
N ILE A 160 8.67 -5.39 9.83
CA ILE A 160 7.99 -5.78 11.08
C ILE A 160 6.59 -6.35 10.77
N LYS A 161 5.84 -5.72 9.87
CA LYS A 161 4.51 -6.18 9.45
C LYS A 161 4.59 -7.58 8.82
N SER A 162 5.57 -7.81 7.95
CA SER A 162 5.79 -9.10 7.29
C SER A 162 6.25 -10.18 8.28
N ALA A 163 7.24 -9.89 9.12
CA ALA A 163 7.78 -10.84 10.10
C ALA A 163 6.73 -11.27 11.14
N ARG A 164 5.88 -10.34 11.60
CA ARG A 164 4.78 -10.66 12.52
C ARG A 164 3.77 -11.61 11.88
N ARG A 165 3.38 -11.34 10.63
CA ARG A 165 2.46 -12.23 9.90
C ARG A 165 3.08 -13.61 9.72
N GLU A 166 4.32 -13.70 9.28
CA GLU A 166 5.04 -14.96 9.12
C GLU A 166 5.06 -15.77 10.41
N ALA A 167 5.42 -15.14 11.53
CA ALA A 167 5.44 -15.81 12.84
C ALA A 167 4.06 -16.40 13.20
N HIS A 168 2.97 -15.65 12.96
CA HIS A 168 1.62 -16.17 13.20
C HIS A 168 1.24 -17.31 12.27
N LEU A 169 1.68 -17.30 11.02
CA LEU A 169 1.42 -18.40 10.09
C LEU A 169 2.22 -19.66 10.43
N LEU A 170 3.45 -19.52 10.91
CA LEU A 170 4.33 -20.65 11.25
C LEU A 170 3.94 -21.27 12.60
N LEU A 171 3.64 -20.47 13.61
CA LEU A 171 3.49 -20.92 15.00
C LEU A 171 2.02 -21.06 15.43
N GLY A 172 1.09 -20.33 14.80
CA GLY A 172 -0.29 -20.26 15.22
C GLY A 172 -1.18 -21.32 14.58
N ASN A 173 -2.17 -21.83 15.32
CA ASN A 173 -3.29 -22.56 14.75
C ASN A 173 -4.35 -21.58 14.17
N ALA A 174 -5.38 -22.11 13.50
CA ALA A 174 -6.41 -21.29 12.84
C ALA A 174 -7.10 -20.29 13.78
N GLU A 175 -7.40 -20.70 15.01
CA GLU A 175 -8.07 -19.84 16.00
C GLU A 175 -7.13 -18.74 16.51
N GLN A 176 -5.87 -19.05 16.76
CA GLN A 176 -4.85 -18.08 17.18
C GLN A 176 -4.58 -17.03 16.09
N ARG A 177 -4.49 -17.46 14.81
CA ARG A 177 -4.33 -16.56 13.67
C ARG A 177 -5.54 -15.63 13.53
N TYR A 178 -6.75 -16.14 13.68
CA TYR A 178 -7.97 -15.35 13.60
C TYR A 178 -8.06 -14.32 14.75
N ARG A 179 -7.77 -14.71 16.00
CA ARG A 179 -7.73 -13.77 17.14
C ARG A 179 -6.69 -12.67 16.94
N TRP A 180 -5.52 -13.03 16.41
CA TRP A 180 -4.50 -12.04 16.06
C TRP A 180 -5.01 -11.07 15.00
N PHE A 181 -5.64 -11.56 13.92
CA PHE A 181 -6.21 -10.72 12.88
C PHE A 181 -7.25 -9.73 13.44
N CYS A 182 -8.17 -10.20 14.29
CA CYS A 182 -9.18 -9.35 14.92
C CYS A 182 -8.57 -8.25 15.79
N LYS A 183 -7.43 -8.53 16.44
CA LYS A 183 -6.72 -7.55 17.27
C LYS A 183 -5.92 -6.55 16.43
N GLU A 184 -5.23 -7.03 15.42
CA GLU A 184 -4.32 -6.21 14.60
C GLU A 184 -5.06 -5.37 13.56
N TYR A 185 -6.17 -5.89 13.04
CA TYR A 185 -6.93 -5.30 11.93
C TYR A 185 -8.44 -5.19 12.24
N PRO A 186 -8.85 -4.59 13.37
CA PRO A 186 -10.27 -4.55 13.76
C PRO A 186 -11.16 -3.89 12.70
N GLU A 187 -10.66 -2.84 12.04
CA GLU A 187 -11.39 -2.09 11.01
C GLU A 187 -11.61 -2.89 9.71
N LEU A 188 -10.78 -3.90 9.45
CA LEU A 188 -10.89 -4.72 8.25
C LEU A 188 -11.95 -5.82 8.36
N LEU A 189 -12.40 -6.13 9.57
CA LEU A 189 -13.42 -7.17 9.80
C LEU A 189 -14.76 -6.90 9.10
N GLU A 190 -15.12 -5.63 8.97
CA GLU A 190 -16.36 -5.19 8.31
C GLU A 190 -16.13 -4.79 6.85
N ARG A 191 -14.90 -4.39 6.48
CA ARG A 191 -14.56 -3.94 5.12
C ARG A 191 -14.18 -5.08 4.19
N LEU A 192 -13.65 -6.20 4.73
CA LEU A 192 -13.19 -7.32 3.92
C LEU A 192 -14.21 -8.44 3.80
N PRO A 193 -14.46 -8.95 2.59
CA PRO A 193 -15.12 -10.22 2.39
C PRO A 193 -14.40 -11.35 3.14
N GLN A 194 -15.15 -12.31 3.66
CA GLN A 194 -14.58 -13.40 4.48
C GLN A 194 -13.53 -14.23 3.75
N TYR A 195 -13.66 -14.40 2.45
CA TYR A 195 -12.69 -15.17 1.66
C TYR A 195 -11.31 -14.49 1.62
N HIS A 196 -11.25 -13.15 1.64
CA HIS A 196 -9.98 -12.43 1.73
C HIS A 196 -9.31 -12.64 3.09
N ILE A 197 -10.09 -12.60 4.19
CA ILE A 197 -9.57 -12.87 5.53
C ILE A 197 -9.09 -14.31 5.63
N ALA A 198 -9.87 -15.28 5.14
CA ALA A 198 -9.49 -16.69 5.15
C ALA A 198 -8.18 -16.94 4.39
N SER A 199 -8.07 -16.40 3.17
CA SER A 199 -6.87 -16.47 2.34
C SER A 199 -5.65 -15.87 3.06
N PHE A 200 -5.79 -14.69 3.68
CA PHE A 200 -4.71 -14.04 4.44
C PHE A 200 -4.23 -14.88 5.63
N LEU A 201 -5.15 -15.58 6.31
CA LEU A 201 -4.87 -16.42 7.46
C LEU A 201 -4.38 -17.83 7.08
N GLY A 202 -4.37 -18.17 5.79
CA GLY A 202 -4.04 -19.52 5.32
C GLY A 202 -5.01 -20.59 5.81
N ILE A 203 -6.31 -20.27 5.88
CA ILE A 203 -7.38 -21.19 6.28
C ILE A 203 -8.51 -21.19 5.25
N THR A 204 -9.38 -22.17 5.31
CA THR A 204 -10.56 -22.21 4.42
C THR A 204 -11.66 -21.24 4.90
N ALA A 205 -12.51 -20.76 3.99
CA ALA A 205 -13.66 -19.94 4.32
C ALA A 205 -14.63 -20.66 5.30
N VAL A 206 -14.76 -21.99 5.17
CA VAL A 206 -15.55 -22.83 6.09
C VAL A 206 -14.96 -22.81 7.49
N SER A 207 -13.63 -22.92 7.61
CA SER A 207 -12.93 -22.85 8.92
C SER A 207 -13.13 -21.47 9.55
N LEU A 208 -12.98 -20.39 8.78
CA LEU A 208 -13.22 -19.03 9.26
C LEU A 208 -14.67 -18.83 9.74
N SER A 209 -15.65 -19.30 8.97
CA SER A 209 -17.07 -19.21 9.35
C SER A 209 -17.38 -19.90 10.68
N ARG A 210 -16.74 -21.04 10.96
CA ARG A 210 -16.88 -21.74 12.26
C ARG A 210 -16.25 -20.97 13.40
N LEU A 211 -15.09 -20.33 13.20
CA LEU A 211 -14.41 -19.51 14.21
C LEU A 211 -15.22 -18.27 14.59
N ARG A 212 -15.93 -17.67 13.64
CA ARG A 212 -16.78 -16.48 13.87
C ARG A 212 -18.07 -16.77 14.64
N LYS A 213 -18.52 -18.01 14.70
CA LYS A 213 -19.74 -18.43 15.39
C LYS A 213 -19.49 -18.82 16.86
N LYS A 214 -18.22 -18.94 17.27
CA LYS A 214 -17.82 -19.18 18.65
C LYS A 214 -17.70 -17.86 19.43
#